data_d4a10f0d5c7b65a83c7b0f2ea7a8b685
#
_entry.id   d4a10f0d5c7b65a83c7b0f2ea7a8b685
#
_cell.length_a   1.000
_cell.length_b   1.000
_cell.length_c   1.000
_cell.angle_alpha   90.00
_cell.angle_beta   90.00
_cell.angle_gamma   90.00
#
_symmetry.space_group_name_H-M   'P 1'
#
loop_
_entity.id
_entity.type
_entity.pdbx_description
1 polymer ?
#
loop_
_entity_poly.entity_id
_entity_poly.type
_entity_poly.pdbx_seq_one_letter_code
_entity_poly.pdbx_strand_id
1 'polypeptide(L)'
;TLSKSAEGEVIEVLERSQTPHVGVLQIRGNDAWVIIESRIMPYDIFIPIENEDSLPTIGGMKAENGLKVAAVVTEWPKKSYYPIGKIVDVLGKPGENETEMHAILAQFDLPYRFEEAVSNAANEISDVIDQKEIDKRRDYRGVTTFTIDPSDAKDYDDALSVQQLENGNWEIGVHIADVTHYVTPNSIVDKEAYYRATSVYLVDRTVPMLPENLSNKLCSLRPNEDKLCFSVIFEMDHKAKIISKWYGRTIIRSNYRFTYEQAQELIEGENGPLKNEILKCHELATI
;
A
#
# COMPACT_ATOMS: atom_id res chain seq x y z
N THR A 1 -26.89 -16.06 38.00
CA THR A 1 -25.46 -16.25 38.37
C THR A 1 -24.63 -15.57 37.33
N LEU A 2 -24.16 -14.35 37.66
CA LEU A 2 -23.15 -13.64 36.84
C LEU A 2 -21.87 -14.48 36.89
N SER A 3 -21.40 -14.94 35.73
CA SER A 3 -20.08 -15.56 35.63
C SER A 3 -19.05 -14.53 36.07
N LYS A 4 -18.28 -14.81 37.11
CA LYS A 4 -17.12 -14.00 37.45
C LYS A 4 -16.18 -14.05 36.23
N SER A 5 -15.93 -12.91 35.60
CA SER A 5 -14.87 -12.79 34.63
C SER A 5 -13.54 -13.19 35.29
N ALA A 6 -12.74 -13.98 34.62
CA ALA A 6 -11.40 -14.31 35.12
C ALA A 6 -10.59 -13.01 35.21
N GLU A 7 -10.01 -12.75 36.36
CA GLU A 7 -9.12 -11.63 36.61
C GLU A 7 -7.68 -12.15 36.58
N GLY A 8 -6.76 -11.34 36.02
CA GLY A 8 -5.33 -11.65 35.93
C GLY A 8 -4.50 -10.47 36.39
N GLU A 9 -3.34 -10.76 36.92
CA GLU A 9 -2.33 -9.77 37.32
C GLU A 9 -1.09 -9.92 36.42
N VAL A 10 -0.55 -8.80 35.94
CA VAL A 10 0.72 -8.79 35.20
C VAL A 10 1.87 -8.95 36.21
N ILE A 11 2.54 -10.10 36.15
CA ILE A 11 3.65 -10.42 37.05
C ILE A 11 5.00 -10.00 36.52
N GLU A 12 5.16 -9.93 35.18
CA GLU A 12 6.42 -9.58 34.50
C GLU A 12 6.10 -8.99 33.14
N VAL A 13 6.87 -7.97 32.73
CA VAL A 13 6.89 -7.40 31.38
C VAL A 13 8.06 -8.02 30.65
N LEU A 14 7.80 -8.94 29.71
CA LEU A 14 8.85 -9.63 28.95
C LEU A 14 9.44 -8.70 27.88
N GLU A 15 8.58 -7.96 27.19
CA GLU A 15 8.95 -7.03 26.13
C GLU A 15 8.06 -5.79 26.18
N ARG A 16 8.65 -4.61 26.00
CA ARG A 16 7.88 -3.36 25.89
C ARG A 16 7.45 -3.14 24.45
N SER A 17 6.21 -2.66 24.29
CA SER A 17 5.75 -2.18 22.97
C SER A 17 6.69 -1.08 22.46
N GLN A 18 7.05 -1.17 21.18
CA GLN A 18 7.78 -0.14 20.45
C GLN A 18 6.84 0.79 19.68
N THR A 19 5.52 0.61 19.81
CA THR A 19 4.52 1.48 19.18
C THR A 19 4.74 2.92 19.61
N PRO A 20 4.92 3.85 18.67
CA PRO A 20 5.14 5.25 18.99
C PRO A 20 3.92 5.92 19.63
N HIS A 21 4.16 6.85 20.50
CA HIS A 21 3.16 7.76 21.04
C HIS A 21 3.36 9.14 20.44
N VAL A 22 2.30 9.72 19.91
CA VAL A 22 2.33 11.04 19.28
C VAL A 22 1.94 12.11 20.28
N GLY A 23 2.68 13.20 20.28
CA GLY A 23 2.41 14.36 21.12
C GLY A 23 3.17 15.60 20.67
N VAL A 24 2.98 16.70 21.39
CA VAL A 24 3.66 17.97 21.11
C VAL A 24 4.89 18.08 22.00
N LEU A 25 6.04 18.33 21.37
CA LEU A 25 7.30 18.55 22.09
C LEU A 25 7.26 19.87 22.82
N GLN A 26 7.46 19.86 24.13
CA GLN A 26 7.61 21.03 24.96
C GLN A 26 8.97 21.03 25.64
N ILE A 27 9.71 22.14 25.48
CA ILE A 27 11.01 22.36 26.12
C ILE A 27 10.82 23.37 27.24
N ARG A 28 11.26 23.02 28.45
CA ARG A 28 11.18 23.87 29.64
C ARG A 28 12.53 23.90 30.33
N GLY A 29 13.33 24.90 30.03
CA GLY A 29 14.73 24.95 30.48
C GLY A 29 15.54 23.81 29.86
N ASN A 30 16.14 22.98 30.71
CA ASN A 30 16.92 21.80 30.27
C ASN A 30 16.10 20.51 30.15
N ASP A 31 14.77 20.60 30.32
CA ASP A 31 13.87 19.45 30.27
C ASP A 31 13.06 19.47 28.97
N ALA A 32 12.95 18.34 28.31
CA ALA A 32 12.07 18.14 27.15
C ALA A 32 11.01 17.10 27.47
N TRP A 33 9.79 17.37 27.03
CA TRP A 33 8.61 16.56 27.27
C TRP A 33 7.81 16.41 25.99
N VAL A 34 7.32 15.21 25.74
CA VAL A 34 6.29 14.97 24.72
C VAL A 34 4.93 14.93 25.41
N ILE A 35 4.15 15.95 25.19
CA ILE A 35 2.80 16.09 25.79
C ILE A 35 1.85 15.25 24.96
N ILE A 36 1.33 14.20 25.58
CA ILE A 36 0.51 13.19 24.89
C ILE A 36 -0.96 13.59 24.92
N GLU A 37 -1.60 13.60 23.75
CA GLU A 37 -3.04 13.92 23.62
C GLU A 37 -3.94 12.67 23.65
N SER A 38 -3.36 11.48 23.70
CA SER A 38 -4.08 10.20 23.64
C SER A 38 -4.65 9.81 25.01
N ARG A 39 -5.91 9.34 25.01
CA ARG A 39 -6.55 8.76 26.22
C ARG A 39 -5.98 7.38 26.60
N ILE A 40 -5.33 6.69 25.68
CA ILE A 40 -4.74 5.35 25.89
C ILE A 40 -3.44 5.45 26.68
N MET A 41 -2.69 6.55 26.49
CA MET A 41 -1.45 6.84 27.19
C MET A 41 -1.64 8.20 27.91
N PRO A 42 -2.10 8.19 29.17
CA PRO A 42 -2.44 9.44 29.88
C PRO A 42 -1.23 10.12 30.55
N TYR A 43 -0.02 9.73 30.21
CA TYR A 43 1.22 10.25 30.77
C TYR A 43 2.08 10.88 29.70
N ASP A 44 2.62 12.06 30.01
CA ASP A 44 3.62 12.70 29.18
C ASP A 44 4.94 11.93 29.25
N ILE A 45 5.71 11.98 28.17
CA ILE A 45 6.98 11.24 28.05
C ILE A 45 8.14 12.23 28.27
N PHE A 46 8.96 11.96 29.26
CA PHE A 46 10.20 12.71 29.49
C PHE A 46 11.26 12.29 28.47
N ILE A 47 11.85 13.28 27.79
CA ILE A 47 12.95 13.08 26.83
C ILE A 47 14.22 13.67 27.45
N PRO A 48 15.18 12.81 27.85
CA PRO A 48 16.46 13.29 28.36
C PRO A 48 17.22 14.04 27.26
N ILE A 49 17.58 15.29 27.52
CA ILE A 49 18.40 16.12 26.64
C ILE A 49 19.51 16.78 27.44
N GLU A 50 20.67 17.01 26.84
CA GLU A 50 21.73 17.82 27.43
C GLU A 50 21.47 19.31 27.23
N ASN A 51 20.95 19.66 26.06
CA ASN A 51 20.53 20.99 25.64
C ASN A 51 19.61 20.85 24.38
N GLU A 52 19.04 21.96 23.89
CA GLU A 52 18.17 21.94 22.70
C GLU A 52 18.90 21.46 21.43
N ASP A 53 20.21 21.64 21.33
CA ASP A 53 20.99 21.20 20.17
C ASP A 53 21.15 19.68 20.11
N SER A 54 20.98 18.99 21.25
CA SER A 54 21.03 17.54 21.33
C SER A 54 19.75 16.84 20.82
N LEU A 55 18.69 17.62 20.51
CA LEU A 55 17.46 17.07 19.93
C LEU A 55 17.71 16.52 18.51
N PRO A 56 17.08 15.39 18.15
CA PRO A 56 17.36 14.71 16.89
C PRO A 56 16.85 15.48 15.68
N THR A 57 17.53 15.28 14.55
CA THR A 57 17.02 15.61 13.21
C THR A 57 16.61 14.31 12.53
N ILE A 58 15.35 14.17 12.19
CA ILE A 58 14.78 12.95 11.58
C ILE A 58 14.01 13.35 10.33
N GLY A 59 14.25 12.63 9.22
CA GLY A 59 13.60 12.95 7.94
C GLY A 59 13.92 14.36 7.43
N GLY A 60 15.09 14.92 7.81
CA GLY A 60 15.48 16.28 7.43
C GLY A 60 14.88 17.40 8.31
N MET A 61 14.05 17.07 9.29
CA MET A 61 13.44 18.03 10.21
C MET A 61 14.04 17.88 11.62
N LYS A 62 14.54 18.97 12.18
CA LYS A 62 15.02 19.03 13.57
C LYS A 62 13.83 19.07 14.52
N ALA A 63 13.90 18.31 15.60
CA ALA A 63 12.92 18.41 16.68
C ALA A 63 13.06 19.76 17.39
N GLU A 64 11.97 20.51 17.48
CA GLU A 64 11.93 21.84 18.07
C GLU A 64 10.70 22.00 18.97
N ASN A 65 10.77 22.96 19.89
CA ASN A 65 9.65 23.27 20.78
C ASN A 65 8.37 23.60 20.00
N GLY A 66 7.27 22.96 20.37
CA GLY A 66 5.96 23.16 19.74
C GLY A 66 5.69 22.28 18.52
N LEU A 67 6.66 21.49 18.02
CA LEU A 67 6.42 20.54 16.95
C LEU A 67 5.73 19.26 17.47
N LYS A 68 4.92 18.66 16.63
CA LYS A 68 4.37 17.33 16.84
C LYS A 68 5.44 16.28 16.52
N VAL A 69 5.63 15.34 17.43
CA VAL A 69 6.66 14.30 17.33
C VAL A 69 6.07 12.93 17.69
N ALA A 70 6.71 11.88 17.22
CA ALA A 70 6.48 10.52 17.67
C ALA A 70 7.61 10.08 18.62
N ALA A 71 7.27 9.52 19.76
CA ALA A 71 8.23 9.05 20.76
C ALA A 71 7.88 7.64 21.23
N VAL A 72 8.90 6.83 21.52
CA VAL A 72 8.74 5.51 22.13
C VAL A 72 9.22 5.56 23.59
N VAL A 73 8.54 4.81 24.45
CA VAL A 73 8.95 4.63 25.85
C VAL A 73 10.11 3.67 25.91
N THR A 74 11.25 4.15 26.41
CA THR A 74 12.45 3.32 26.61
C THR A 74 12.53 2.73 28.01
N GLU A 75 12.09 3.50 29.01
CA GLU A 75 12.13 3.10 30.41
C GLU A 75 10.94 3.67 31.19
N TRP A 76 10.48 2.93 32.20
CA TRP A 76 9.54 3.43 33.19
C TRP A 76 10.06 3.11 34.59
N PRO A 77 10.80 4.03 35.22
CA PRO A 77 11.38 3.78 36.52
C PRO A 77 10.32 3.58 37.60
N LYS A 78 10.49 2.56 38.46
CA LYS A 78 9.48 2.18 39.49
C LYS A 78 9.05 3.32 40.42
N LYS A 79 9.89 4.34 40.58
CA LYS A 79 9.63 5.51 41.45
C LYS A 79 9.26 6.77 40.67
N SER A 80 9.22 6.71 39.34
CA SER A 80 8.83 7.83 38.50
C SER A 80 7.35 7.78 38.16
N TYR A 81 6.71 8.93 38.22
CA TYR A 81 5.34 9.09 37.76
C TYR A 81 5.25 9.11 36.23
N TYR A 82 6.33 9.52 35.55
CA TYR A 82 6.40 9.65 34.11
C TYR A 82 7.38 8.66 33.49
N PRO A 83 7.07 8.13 32.28
CA PRO A 83 8.00 7.32 31.53
C PRO A 83 9.10 8.19 30.90
N ILE A 84 10.24 7.56 30.65
CA ILE A 84 11.35 8.10 29.90
C ILE A 84 11.27 7.53 28.48
N GLY A 85 11.51 8.36 27.48
CA GLY A 85 11.47 7.96 26.09
C GLY A 85 12.50 8.63 25.20
N LYS A 86 12.39 8.30 23.93
CA LYS A 86 13.17 8.95 22.85
C LYS A 86 12.25 9.33 21.71
N ILE A 87 12.54 10.45 21.05
CA ILE A 87 11.89 10.85 19.81
C ILE A 87 12.37 9.92 18.69
N VAL A 88 11.41 9.36 17.95
CA VAL A 88 11.67 8.45 16.80
C VAL A 88 11.25 9.08 15.47
N ASP A 89 10.39 10.11 15.48
CA ASP A 89 10.10 10.92 14.30
C ASP A 89 9.67 12.34 14.66
N VAL A 90 9.88 13.27 13.70
CA VAL A 90 9.44 14.65 13.77
C VAL A 90 8.38 14.86 12.68
N LEU A 91 7.14 15.08 13.08
CA LEU A 91 5.98 15.05 12.18
C LEU A 91 5.68 16.40 11.55
N GLY A 92 5.93 17.50 12.28
CA GLY A 92 5.70 18.86 11.78
C GLY A 92 4.90 19.74 12.75
N LYS A 93 4.30 20.79 12.24
CA LYS A 93 3.50 21.72 13.05
C LYS A 93 2.11 21.15 13.33
N PRO A 94 1.63 21.19 14.58
CA PRO A 94 0.26 20.79 14.91
C PRO A 94 -0.79 21.54 14.07
N GLY A 95 -1.81 20.80 13.60
CA GLY A 95 -2.91 21.36 12.79
C GLY A 95 -2.65 21.42 11.29
N GLU A 96 -1.43 21.19 10.82
CA GLU A 96 -1.17 21.02 9.38
C GLU A 96 -1.63 19.62 8.94
N ASN A 97 -2.37 19.54 7.82
CA ASN A 97 -2.95 18.28 7.33
C ASN A 97 -1.91 17.16 7.21
N GLU A 98 -0.76 17.45 6.65
CA GLU A 98 0.36 16.50 6.50
C GLU A 98 0.83 15.95 7.85
N THR A 99 0.99 16.84 8.83
CA THR A 99 1.39 16.49 10.19
C THR A 99 0.37 15.59 10.88
N GLU A 100 -0.93 15.93 10.74
CA GLU A 100 -1.99 15.15 11.38
C GLU A 100 -2.15 13.77 10.74
N MET A 101 -1.99 13.66 9.41
CA MET A 101 -2.00 12.38 8.72
C MET A 101 -0.82 11.48 9.15
N HIS A 102 0.39 12.04 9.20
CA HIS A 102 1.56 11.30 9.71
C HIS A 102 1.40 10.93 11.18
N ALA A 103 0.77 11.77 11.98
CA ALA A 103 0.47 11.50 13.38
C ALA A 103 -0.45 10.28 13.55
N ILE A 104 -1.50 10.17 12.73
CA ILE A 104 -2.40 9.01 12.71
C ILE A 104 -1.61 7.75 12.33
N LEU A 105 -0.83 7.82 11.26
CA LEU A 105 -0.05 6.67 10.80
C LEU A 105 0.95 6.20 11.86
N ALA A 106 1.68 7.13 12.49
CA ALA A 106 2.60 6.82 13.57
C ALA A 106 1.91 6.21 14.80
N GLN A 107 0.71 6.69 15.17
CA GLN A 107 -0.08 6.14 16.29
C GLN A 107 -0.49 4.67 16.09
N PHE A 108 -0.72 4.27 14.83
CA PHE A 108 -1.06 2.91 14.46
C PHE A 108 0.15 2.07 14.03
N ASP A 109 1.36 2.59 14.23
CA ASP A 109 2.62 1.93 13.85
C ASP A 109 2.65 1.55 12.36
N LEU A 110 2.08 2.41 11.50
CA LEU A 110 2.03 2.20 10.07
C LEU A 110 3.24 2.86 9.40
N PRO A 111 4.00 2.13 8.58
CA PRO A 111 5.20 2.64 7.93
C PRO A 111 4.83 3.54 6.74
N TYR A 112 4.81 4.84 6.94
CA TYR A 112 4.40 5.83 5.93
C TYR A 112 5.55 6.43 5.11
N ARG A 113 6.79 6.09 5.44
CA ARG A 113 7.98 6.46 4.65
C ARG A 113 8.76 5.21 4.29
N PHE A 114 9.32 5.20 3.08
CA PHE A 114 10.31 4.20 2.71
C PHE A 114 11.70 4.69 3.12
N GLU A 115 12.53 3.79 3.58
CA GLU A 115 13.95 4.08 3.74
C GLU A 115 14.57 4.45 2.39
N GLU A 116 15.57 5.34 2.40
CA GLU A 116 16.25 5.79 1.18
C GLU A 116 16.85 4.62 0.39
N ALA A 117 17.41 3.62 1.08
CA ALA A 117 17.95 2.43 0.46
C ALA A 117 16.89 1.60 -0.30
N VAL A 118 15.66 1.51 0.23
CA VAL A 118 14.53 0.83 -0.43
C VAL A 118 14.07 1.60 -1.66
N SER A 119 13.94 2.93 -1.51
CA SER A 119 13.53 3.81 -2.61
C SER A 119 14.54 3.79 -3.75
N ASN A 120 15.84 3.84 -3.46
CA ASN A 120 16.91 3.75 -4.43
C ASN A 120 16.91 2.40 -5.15
N ALA A 121 16.81 1.29 -4.41
CA ALA A 121 16.74 -0.04 -5.00
C ALA A 121 15.53 -0.21 -5.93
N ALA A 122 14.36 0.34 -5.56
CA ALA A 122 13.18 0.30 -6.43
C ALA A 122 13.37 1.16 -7.70
N ASN A 123 14.03 2.30 -7.61
CA ASN A 123 14.28 3.18 -8.75
C ASN A 123 15.35 2.64 -9.72
N GLU A 124 16.22 1.75 -9.28
CA GLU A 124 17.20 1.06 -10.12
C GLU A 124 16.60 -0.08 -10.94
N ILE A 125 15.37 -0.51 -10.64
CA ILE A 125 14.70 -1.56 -11.41
C ILE A 125 14.35 -1.03 -12.79
N SER A 126 14.84 -1.74 -13.83
CA SER A 126 14.64 -1.35 -15.24
C SER A 126 13.17 -1.46 -15.66
N ASP A 127 12.70 -0.49 -16.42
CA ASP A 127 11.41 -0.52 -17.12
C ASP A 127 11.47 -1.20 -18.50
N VAL A 128 12.66 -1.58 -18.95
CA VAL A 128 12.86 -2.26 -20.23
C VAL A 128 12.58 -3.75 -20.06
N ILE A 129 11.58 -4.24 -20.77
CA ILE A 129 11.28 -5.67 -20.84
C ILE A 129 12.19 -6.32 -21.91
N ASP A 130 13.08 -7.21 -21.48
CA ASP A 130 14.00 -7.93 -22.37
C ASP A 130 13.21 -8.89 -23.29
N GLN A 131 13.59 -8.98 -24.56
CA GLN A 131 13.01 -9.89 -25.53
C GLN A 131 13.03 -11.35 -25.04
N LYS A 132 14.10 -11.77 -24.38
CA LYS A 132 14.19 -13.11 -23.77
C LYS A 132 13.12 -13.39 -22.72
N GLU A 133 12.65 -12.34 -22.03
CA GLU A 133 11.56 -12.46 -21.07
C GLU A 133 10.21 -12.54 -21.79
N ILE A 134 10.04 -11.75 -22.86
CA ILE A 134 8.84 -11.80 -23.71
C ILE A 134 8.67 -13.20 -24.31
N ASP A 135 9.76 -13.79 -24.83
CA ASP A 135 9.73 -15.12 -25.48
C ASP A 135 9.34 -16.27 -24.55
N LYS A 136 9.41 -16.07 -23.22
CA LYS A 136 8.98 -17.07 -22.21
C LYS A 136 7.50 -16.95 -21.85
N ARG A 137 6.81 -15.92 -22.34
CA ARG A 137 5.45 -15.57 -21.94
C ARG A 137 4.46 -15.79 -23.09
N ARG A 138 3.21 -16.11 -22.74
CA ARG A 138 2.14 -16.11 -23.74
C ARG A 138 1.83 -14.66 -24.10
N ASP A 139 1.87 -14.33 -25.38
CA ASP A 139 1.67 -12.96 -25.89
C ASP A 139 0.18 -12.68 -26.04
N TYR A 140 -0.31 -11.73 -25.25
CA TYR A 140 -1.69 -11.23 -25.25
C TYR A 140 -1.80 -9.78 -25.70
N ARG A 141 -0.72 -9.19 -26.24
CA ARG A 141 -0.71 -7.79 -26.67
C ARG A 141 -1.66 -7.49 -27.84
N GLY A 142 -2.03 -8.50 -28.59
CA GLY A 142 -2.99 -8.41 -29.70
C GLY A 142 -4.44 -8.68 -29.30
N VAL A 143 -4.73 -9.03 -28.05
CA VAL A 143 -6.09 -9.30 -27.54
C VAL A 143 -6.63 -8.07 -26.84
N THR A 144 -7.89 -7.71 -27.12
CA THR A 144 -8.54 -6.57 -26.47
C THR A 144 -8.51 -6.74 -24.96
N THR A 145 -7.86 -5.79 -24.28
CA THR A 145 -7.62 -5.82 -22.85
C THR A 145 -7.91 -4.44 -22.24
N PHE A 146 -8.48 -4.39 -21.06
CA PHE A 146 -8.81 -3.15 -20.35
C PHE A 146 -8.79 -3.36 -18.84
N THR A 147 -8.65 -2.25 -18.11
CA THR A 147 -8.79 -2.20 -16.64
C THR A 147 -10.06 -1.45 -16.25
N ILE A 148 -10.60 -1.74 -15.06
CA ILE A 148 -11.77 -1.05 -14.47
C ILE A 148 -11.44 -0.73 -13.01
N ASP A 149 -11.21 0.55 -12.72
CA ASP A 149 -10.66 1.01 -11.45
C ASP A 149 -11.36 2.26 -10.92
N PRO A 150 -11.18 2.63 -9.63
CA PRO A 150 -11.60 3.93 -9.12
C PRO A 150 -11.02 5.09 -9.94
N SER A 151 -11.73 6.23 -9.98
CA SER A 151 -11.33 7.38 -10.81
C SER A 151 -9.94 7.93 -10.48
N ASP A 152 -9.53 7.85 -9.22
CA ASP A 152 -8.27 8.33 -8.66
C ASP A 152 -7.16 7.27 -8.57
N ALA A 153 -7.43 6.02 -8.94
CA ALA A 153 -6.44 4.95 -8.95
C ALA A 153 -5.29 5.24 -9.92
N LYS A 154 -4.08 4.84 -9.52
CA LYS A 154 -2.84 4.91 -10.30
C LYS A 154 -2.15 3.55 -10.42
N ASP A 155 -2.52 2.63 -9.57
CA ASP A 155 -2.03 1.27 -9.39
C ASP A 155 -3.07 0.29 -9.98
N TYR A 156 -3.02 0.08 -11.29
CA TYR A 156 -3.93 -0.85 -11.98
C TYR A 156 -3.34 -2.25 -11.85
N ASP A 157 -3.80 -3.00 -10.85
CA ASP A 157 -3.22 -4.29 -10.49
C ASP A 157 -3.77 -5.43 -11.34
N ASP A 158 -5.00 -5.28 -11.87
CA ASP A 158 -5.66 -6.29 -12.68
C ASP A 158 -6.27 -5.73 -13.98
N ALA A 159 -6.37 -6.60 -14.98
CA ALA A 159 -6.97 -6.31 -16.26
C ALA A 159 -7.78 -7.50 -16.77
N LEU A 160 -8.80 -7.22 -17.58
CA LEU A 160 -9.60 -8.21 -18.28
C LEU A 160 -9.28 -8.19 -19.76
N SER A 161 -9.19 -9.37 -20.37
CA SER A 161 -9.17 -9.52 -21.81
C SER A 161 -10.34 -10.32 -22.31
N VAL A 162 -10.81 -10.04 -23.51
CA VAL A 162 -11.93 -10.75 -24.13
C VAL A 162 -11.73 -10.88 -25.63
N GLN A 163 -11.92 -12.09 -26.13
CA GLN A 163 -12.00 -12.37 -27.57
C GLN A 163 -12.93 -13.55 -27.86
N GLN A 164 -13.54 -13.53 -29.05
CA GLN A 164 -14.27 -14.68 -29.53
C GLN A 164 -13.34 -15.61 -30.31
N LEU A 165 -13.40 -16.91 -30.00
CA LEU A 165 -12.63 -17.93 -30.67
C LEU A 165 -13.32 -18.40 -31.95
N GLU A 166 -12.58 -19.04 -32.87
CA GLU A 166 -13.11 -19.56 -34.14
C GLU A 166 -14.22 -20.61 -33.94
N ASN A 167 -14.23 -21.32 -32.83
CA ASN A 167 -15.25 -22.31 -32.48
C ASN A 167 -16.54 -21.68 -31.90
N GLY A 168 -16.60 -20.34 -31.83
CA GLY A 168 -17.75 -19.56 -31.31
C GLY A 168 -17.72 -19.37 -29.77
N ASN A 169 -16.82 -20.01 -29.04
CA ASN A 169 -16.65 -19.80 -27.62
C ASN A 169 -15.95 -18.44 -27.34
N TRP A 170 -15.96 -18.06 -26.08
CA TRP A 170 -15.29 -16.84 -25.61
C TRP A 170 -14.04 -17.21 -24.84
N GLU A 171 -12.95 -16.52 -25.12
CA GLU A 171 -11.75 -16.53 -24.29
C GLU A 171 -11.75 -15.27 -23.42
N ILE A 172 -11.78 -15.47 -22.11
CA ILE A 172 -11.75 -14.42 -21.10
C ILE A 172 -10.44 -14.57 -20.31
N GLY A 173 -9.65 -13.52 -20.28
CA GLY A 173 -8.42 -13.45 -19.49
C GLY A 173 -8.59 -12.56 -18.27
N VAL A 174 -8.07 -13.01 -17.13
CA VAL A 174 -7.83 -12.20 -15.95
C VAL A 174 -6.33 -12.11 -15.78
N HIS A 175 -5.81 -10.90 -15.84
CA HIS A 175 -4.37 -10.60 -15.83
C HIS A 175 -4.02 -9.83 -14.58
N ILE A 176 -3.15 -10.36 -13.76
CA ILE A 176 -2.62 -9.69 -12.56
C ILE A 176 -1.18 -9.27 -12.83
N ALA A 177 -0.79 -8.08 -12.43
CA ALA A 177 0.57 -7.58 -12.57
C ALA A 177 1.59 -8.58 -11.98
N ASP A 178 2.60 -8.98 -12.77
CA ASP A 178 3.64 -9.92 -12.32
C ASP A 178 4.68 -9.19 -11.46
N VAL A 179 4.28 -8.78 -10.26
CA VAL A 179 5.15 -8.12 -9.28
C VAL A 179 6.40 -8.97 -8.98
N THR A 180 6.26 -10.31 -9.03
CA THR A 180 7.37 -11.24 -8.73
C THR A 180 8.50 -11.20 -9.76
N HIS A 181 8.26 -10.62 -10.93
CA HIS A 181 9.32 -10.36 -11.91
C HIS A 181 10.27 -9.25 -11.43
N TYR A 182 9.72 -8.22 -10.79
CA TYR A 182 10.44 -7.02 -10.37
C TYR A 182 10.95 -7.13 -8.93
N VAL A 183 10.14 -7.66 -8.04
CA VAL A 183 10.46 -7.83 -6.62
C VAL A 183 10.93 -9.25 -6.39
N THR A 184 12.25 -9.43 -6.37
CA THR A 184 12.86 -10.75 -6.18
C THR A 184 12.90 -11.13 -4.71
N PRO A 185 12.72 -12.43 -4.37
CA PRO A 185 12.73 -12.91 -2.99
C PRO A 185 14.02 -12.52 -2.24
N ASN A 186 13.84 -12.07 -0.99
CA ASN A 186 14.89 -11.61 -0.08
C ASN A 186 15.60 -10.31 -0.49
N SER A 187 15.16 -9.63 -1.54
CA SER A 187 15.62 -8.27 -1.84
C SER A 187 15.24 -7.29 -0.73
N ILE A 188 15.86 -6.10 -0.70
CA ILE A 188 15.49 -5.07 0.26
C ILE A 188 14.04 -4.62 0.08
N VAL A 189 13.56 -4.56 -1.17
CA VAL A 189 12.17 -4.22 -1.50
C VAL A 189 11.20 -5.31 -1.05
N ASP A 190 11.55 -6.60 -1.23
CA ASP A 190 10.74 -7.73 -0.75
C ASP A 190 10.60 -7.73 0.78
N LYS A 191 11.69 -7.48 1.49
CA LYS A 191 11.67 -7.39 2.96
C LYS A 191 10.80 -6.24 3.45
N GLU A 192 10.88 -5.10 2.80
CA GLU A 192 10.04 -3.94 3.11
C GLU A 192 8.57 -4.23 2.83
N ALA A 193 8.27 -4.84 1.68
CA ALA A 193 6.91 -5.24 1.32
C ALA A 193 6.35 -6.28 2.31
N TYR A 194 7.17 -7.23 2.76
CA TYR A 194 6.80 -8.21 3.78
C TYR A 194 6.47 -7.53 5.12
N TYR A 195 7.29 -6.54 5.52
CA TYR A 195 7.07 -5.77 6.74
C TYR A 195 5.77 -4.95 6.68
N ARG A 196 5.50 -4.29 5.54
CA ARG A 196 4.26 -3.50 5.34
C ARG A 196 3.01 -4.36 5.21
N ALA A 197 3.13 -5.54 4.62
CA ALA A 197 2.09 -6.53 4.38
C ALA A 197 0.95 -6.09 3.43
N THR A 198 0.58 -4.80 3.41
CA THR A 198 -0.53 -4.27 2.61
C THR A 198 -0.33 -2.78 2.30
N SER A 199 -1.04 -2.26 1.32
CA SER A 199 -1.24 -0.82 1.17
C SER A 199 -2.35 -0.36 2.10
N VAL A 200 -2.21 0.86 2.66
CA VAL A 200 -3.19 1.46 3.55
C VAL A 200 -3.81 2.68 2.88
N TYR A 201 -5.12 2.66 2.70
CA TYR A 201 -5.87 3.73 2.04
C TYR A 201 -6.45 4.67 3.10
N LEU A 202 -5.99 5.92 3.11
CA LEU A 202 -6.55 7.00 3.90
C LEU A 202 -7.53 7.82 3.06
N VAL A 203 -8.19 8.79 3.68
CA VAL A 203 -9.21 9.62 3.00
C VAL A 203 -8.62 10.41 1.83
N ASP A 204 -7.38 10.87 1.95
CA ASP A 204 -6.73 11.78 1.00
C ASP A 204 -5.47 11.21 0.32
N ARG A 205 -5.01 10.02 0.76
CA ARG A 205 -3.79 9.41 0.25
C ARG A 205 -3.73 7.91 0.48
N THR A 206 -2.85 7.26 -0.25
CA THR A 206 -2.48 5.86 -0.04
C THR A 206 -1.06 5.79 0.54
N VAL A 207 -0.87 4.94 1.55
CA VAL A 207 0.45 4.51 2.01
C VAL A 207 0.73 3.16 1.34
N PRO A 208 1.53 3.12 0.27
CA PRO A 208 1.63 1.92 -0.55
C PRO A 208 2.53 0.87 0.10
N MET A 209 2.23 -0.42 -0.18
CA MET A 209 3.07 -1.54 0.22
C MET A 209 4.41 -1.54 -0.51
N LEU A 210 4.43 -1.11 -1.76
CA LEU A 210 5.61 -1.02 -2.62
C LEU A 210 5.90 0.44 -2.98
N PRO A 211 7.18 0.82 -3.20
CA PRO A 211 7.51 2.15 -3.71
C PRO A 211 6.75 2.50 -5.00
N GLU A 212 6.37 3.76 -5.15
CA GLU A 212 5.51 4.23 -6.26
C GLU A 212 6.06 3.92 -7.66
N ASN A 213 7.38 3.85 -7.82
CA ASN A 213 7.97 3.42 -9.10
C ASN A 213 7.54 1.99 -9.48
N LEU A 214 7.28 1.13 -8.51
CA LEU A 214 6.75 -0.21 -8.74
C LEU A 214 5.22 -0.18 -8.84
N SER A 215 4.53 0.29 -7.81
CA SER A 215 3.07 0.22 -7.73
C SER A 215 2.38 1.04 -8.83
N ASN A 216 2.80 2.28 -9.07
CA ASN A 216 2.11 3.18 -10.00
C ASN A 216 2.71 3.17 -11.43
N LYS A 217 3.87 2.52 -11.66
CA LYS A 217 4.54 2.53 -12.97
C LYS A 217 4.83 1.12 -13.49
N LEU A 218 5.78 0.39 -12.90
CA LEU A 218 6.25 -0.89 -13.46
C LEU A 218 5.17 -1.97 -13.40
N CYS A 219 4.49 -2.10 -12.27
CA CYS A 219 3.45 -3.09 -12.04
C CYS A 219 2.05 -2.61 -12.48
N SER A 220 1.81 -1.30 -12.58
CA SER A 220 0.52 -0.77 -13.02
C SER A 220 0.23 -1.09 -14.48
N LEU A 221 -0.91 -1.73 -14.78
CA LEU A 221 -1.33 -2.19 -16.12
C LEU A 221 -1.86 -1.03 -16.99
N ARG A 222 -1.04 0.00 -17.13
CA ARG A 222 -1.39 1.25 -17.82
C ARG A 222 -1.69 1.03 -19.30
N PRO A 223 -2.68 1.76 -19.87
CA PRO A 223 -3.04 1.61 -21.27
C PRO A 223 -1.87 1.97 -22.23
N ASN A 224 -1.81 1.22 -23.33
CA ASN A 224 -0.83 1.36 -24.40
C ASN A 224 0.63 1.07 -24.01
N GLU A 225 0.87 0.44 -22.86
CA GLU A 225 2.18 -0.01 -22.41
C GLU A 225 2.24 -1.54 -22.38
N ASP A 226 3.39 -2.12 -22.73
CA ASP A 226 3.62 -3.55 -22.54
C ASP A 226 3.83 -3.84 -21.06
N LYS A 227 3.06 -4.81 -20.53
CA LYS A 227 3.07 -5.15 -19.11
C LYS A 227 3.17 -6.65 -18.91
N LEU A 228 3.99 -7.02 -17.93
CA LEU A 228 4.17 -8.41 -17.53
C LEU A 228 3.09 -8.81 -16.53
N CYS A 229 2.43 -9.92 -16.81
CA CYS A 229 1.34 -10.42 -15.97
C CYS A 229 1.51 -11.90 -15.64
N PHE A 230 0.85 -12.32 -14.58
CA PHE A 230 0.46 -13.69 -14.33
C PHE A 230 -1.05 -13.78 -14.55
N SER A 231 -1.50 -14.68 -15.42
CA SER A 231 -2.86 -14.65 -15.94
C SER A 231 -3.56 -16.00 -15.81
N VAL A 232 -4.87 -15.91 -15.66
CA VAL A 232 -5.78 -17.05 -15.83
C VAL A 232 -6.62 -16.78 -17.05
N ILE A 233 -6.64 -17.73 -17.98
CA ILE A 233 -7.37 -17.65 -19.23
C ILE A 233 -8.44 -18.73 -19.23
N PHE A 234 -9.69 -18.34 -19.44
CA PHE A 234 -10.83 -19.24 -19.48
C PHE A 234 -11.40 -19.31 -20.92
N GLU A 235 -11.58 -20.51 -21.45
CA GLU A 235 -12.48 -20.70 -22.56
C GLU A 235 -13.88 -21.01 -22.02
N MET A 236 -14.88 -20.24 -22.43
CA MET A 236 -16.27 -20.35 -21.98
C MET A 236 -17.23 -20.48 -23.16
N ASP A 237 -18.26 -21.28 -23.01
CA ASP A 237 -19.38 -21.28 -23.95
C ASP A 237 -20.33 -20.09 -23.71
N HIS A 238 -21.36 -19.96 -24.55
CA HIS A 238 -22.36 -18.89 -24.46
C HIS A 238 -23.23 -18.94 -23.18
N LYS A 239 -23.10 -19.97 -22.34
CA LYS A 239 -23.75 -20.11 -21.04
C LYS A 239 -22.76 -19.94 -19.88
N ALA A 240 -21.61 -19.29 -20.12
CA ALA A 240 -20.55 -19.09 -19.20
C ALA A 240 -19.97 -20.39 -18.58
N LYS A 241 -20.26 -21.56 -19.17
CA LYS A 241 -19.64 -22.80 -18.73
C LYS A 241 -18.18 -22.82 -19.15
N ILE A 242 -17.30 -23.00 -18.19
CA ILE A 242 -15.86 -23.13 -18.43
C ILE A 242 -15.60 -24.47 -19.15
N ILE A 243 -15.05 -24.39 -20.35
CA ILE A 243 -14.65 -25.53 -21.19
C ILE A 243 -13.21 -25.92 -20.90
N SER A 244 -12.33 -24.90 -20.85
CA SER A 244 -10.93 -25.08 -20.50
C SER A 244 -10.40 -23.89 -19.72
N LYS A 245 -9.28 -24.08 -19.02
CA LYS A 245 -8.55 -23.02 -18.33
C LYS A 245 -7.05 -23.20 -18.51
N TRP A 246 -6.37 -22.09 -18.62
CA TRP A 246 -4.91 -22.02 -18.62
C TRP A 246 -4.46 -20.92 -17.64
N TYR A 247 -3.33 -21.09 -16.99
CA TYR A 247 -2.72 -20.09 -16.14
C TYR A 247 -1.21 -20.10 -16.29
N GLY A 248 -0.62 -18.95 -16.27
CA GLY A 248 0.81 -18.76 -16.44
C GLY A 248 1.18 -17.31 -16.71
N ARG A 249 2.44 -17.12 -17.06
CA ARG A 249 3.00 -15.81 -17.35
C ARG A 249 2.60 -15.33 -18.74
N THR A 250 2.13 -14.08 -18.80
CA THR A 250 1.73 -13.42 -20.05
C THR A 250 2.43 -12.08 -20.17
N ILE A 251 2.40 -11.52 -21.38
CA ILE A 251 2.62 -10.11 -21.65
C ILE A 251 1.36 -9.55 -22.29
N ILE A 252 0.86 -8.44 -21.77
CA ILE A 252 -0.34 -7.75 -22.26
C ILE A 252 0.00 -6.34 -22.72
N ARG A 253 -0.95 -5.73 -23.46
CA ARG A 253 -1.01 -4.28 -23.69
C ARG A 253 -2.46 -3.86 -23.56
N SER A 254 -2.78 -3.19 -22.44
CA SER A 254 -4.13 -2.69 -22.20
C SER A 254 -4.51 -1.66 -23.25
N ASN A 255 -5.71 -1.77 -23.81
CA ASN A 255 -6.24 -0.82 -24.80
C ASN A 255 -6.91 0.38 -24.15
N TYR A 256 -7.50 0.19 -22.97
CA TYR A 256 -8.28 1.23 -22.32
C TYR A 256 -8.33 1.04 -20.80
N ARG A 257 -8.46 2.16 -20.09
CA ARG A 257 -8.73 2.19 -18.66
C ARG A 257 -10.11 2.82 -18.43
N PHE A 258 -11.01 2.06 -17.81
CA PHE A 258 -12.32 2.55 -17.37
C PHE A 258 -12.30 2.94 -15.90
N THR A 259 -13.16 3.89 -15.56
CA THR A 259 -13.63 4.00 -14.17
C THR A 259 -14.82 3.08 -13.95
N TYR A 260 -15.16 2.78 -12.70
CA TYR A 260 -16.36 2.00 -12.39
C TYR A 260 -17.61 2.66 -12.97
N GLU A 261 -17.72 4.00 -12.89
CA GLU A 261 -18.84 4.76 -13.43
C GLU A 261 -18.93 4.61 -14.95
N GLN A 262 -17.80 4.77 -15.67
CA GLN A 262 -17.77 4.62 -17.12
C GLN A 262 -18.18 3.20 -17.56
N ALA A 263 -17.69 2.17 -16.88
CA ALA A 263 -18.09 0.79 -17.17
C ALA A 263 -19.59 0.58 -16.92
N GLN A 264 -20.13 1.14 -15.82
CA GLN A 264 -21.55 1.08 -15.49
C GLN A 264 -22.42 1.79 -16.52
N GLU A 265 -22.03 2.99 -16.97
CA GLU A 265 -22.73 3.74 -18.03
C GLU A 265 -22.84 2.94 -19.33
N LEU A 266 -21.77 2.23 -19.72
CA LEU A 266 -21.81 1.35 -20.91
C LEU A 266 -22.77 0.18 -20.72
N ILE A 267 -22.82 -0.43 -19.52
CA ILE A 267 -23.76 -1.51 -19.18
C ILE A 267 -25.19 -1.00 -19.20
N GLU A 268 -25.49 0.21 -18.79
CA GLU A 268 -26.80 0.84 -18.75
C GLU A 268 -27.27 1.37 -20.13
N GLY A 269 -26.43 1.31 -21.14
CA GLY A 269 -26.82 1.59 -22.52
C GLY A 269 -26.11 2.74 -23.21
N GLU A 270 -25.28 3.52 -22.49
CA GLU A 270 -24.50 4.57 -23.12
C GLU A 270 -23.54 4.03 -24.18
N ASN A 271 -23.10 4.88 -25.08
CA ASN A 271 -22.16 4.52 -26.13
C ASN A 271 -20.74 4.95 -25.73
N GLY A 272 -19.76 4.09 -26.03
CA GLY A 272 -18.37 4.40 -25.74
C GLY A 272 -17.41 3.33 -26.24
N PRO A 273 -16.10 3.49 -25.93
CA PRO A 273 -15.08 2.54 -26.35
C PRO A 273 -15.33 1.16 -25.73
N LEU A 274 -15.00 0.12 -26.47
CA LEU A 274 -15.08 -1.29 -26.03
C LEU A 274 -16.42 -1.69 -25.38
N LYS A 275 -17.52 -1.06 -25.80
CA LYS A 275 -18.88 -1.34 -25.27
C LYS A 275 -19.24 -2.81 -25.38
N ASN A 276 -19.00 -3.41 -26.57
CA ASN A 276 -19.37 -4.81 -26.82
C ASN A 276 -18.57 -5.77 -25.91
N GLU A 277 -17.32 -5.46 -25.66
CA GLU A 277 -16.43 -6.22 -24.81
C GLU A 277 -16.87 -6.13 -23.34
N ILE A 278 -17.17 -4.92 -22.85
CA ILE A 278 -17.74 -4.72 -21.50
C ILE A 278 -19.05 -5.47 -21.33
N LEU A 279 -19.98 -5.33 -22.28
CA LEU A 279 -21.28 -6.03 -22.24
C LEU A 279 -21.09 -7.54 -22.25
N LYS A 280 -20.13 -8.06 -23.02
CA LYS A 280 -19.87 -9.51 -23.05
C LYS A 280 -19.29 -10.01 -21.75
N CYS A 281 -18.36 -9.29 -21.15
CA CYS A 281 -17.82 -9.63 -19.83
C CYS A 281 -18.94 -9.58 -18.77
N HIS A 282 -19.79 -8.55 -18.80
CA HIS A 282 -20.93 -8.44 -17.89
C HIS A 282 -21.94 -9.59 -18.06
N GLU A 283 -22.31 -9.92 -19.31
CA GLU A 283 -23.19 -11.06 -19.63
C GLU A 283 -22.63 -12.37 -19.02
N LEU A 284 -21.37 -12.69 -19.30
CA LEU A 284 -20.76 -13.94 -18.84
C LEU A 284 -20.56 -13.99 -17.31
N ALA A 285 -20.41 -12.84 -16.66
CA ALA A 285 -20.26 -12.74 -15.22
C ALA A 285 -21.58 -12.84 -14.44
N THR A 286 -22.71 -12.60 -15.11
CA THR A 286 -24.04 -12.60 -14.46
C THR A 286 -24.84 -13.88 -14.67
N ILE A 287 -24.37 -14.82 -15.51
CA ILE A 287 -24.93 -16.16 -15.68
C ILE A 287 -24.55 -17.07 -14.54
#